data_f9582dbabead91fef27dae7dc69699cc
#
_entry.id   f9582dbabead91fef27dae7dc69699cc
#
_cell.length_a   1.000
_cell.length_b   1.000
_cell.length_c   1.000
_cell.angle_alpha   90.00
_cell.angle_beta   90.00
_cell.angle_gamma   90.00
#
_symmetry.space_group_name_H-M   'P 1'
#
loop_
_entity.id
_entity.type
_entity.pdbx_description
1 polymer ?
#
loop_
_entity_poly.entity_id
_entity_poly.type
_entity_poly.pdbx_seq_one_letter_code
_entity_poly.pdbx_strand_id
1 'polypeptide(L)'
;MMNIDEEQVQGKHDDLTKRIIGVFYEVYNELGSGFLESVYRESMRLALLQAGFAVVTEVAIPVSFRGEVVGMFRADLIVNDRVLVELKACDSLIHEHVSQTLHYLRATNIEVALLMNFGPSPRFKRLVMDNELKKRGFKSVPSVSIGVKPLAYAEVCS
;
A
#
# COMPACT_ATOMS: atom_id res chain seq x y z
N MET A 1 35.31 14.42 -0.82
CA MET A 1 34.17 13.51 -0.85
C MET A 1 33.32 13.76 0.36
N MET A 2 32.28 14.48 0.19
CA MET A 2 31.37 14.82 1.27
C MET A 2 30.48 13.63 1.52
N ASN A 3 30.70 12.94 2.63
CA ASN A 3 29.63 12.17 3.24
C ASN A 3 28.58 13.19 3.62
N ILE A 4 27.57 13.30 2.83
CA ILE A 4 26.33 13.84 3.31
C ILE A 4 25.88 12.78 4.31
N ASP A 5 26.09 13.04 5.58
CA ASP A 5 25.27 12.44 6.59
C ASP A 5 23.85 12.87 6.22
N GLU A 6 23.19 12.04 5.44
CA GLU A 6 21.74 12.05 5.44
C GLU A 6 21.39 11.77 6.89
N GLU A 7 21.22 12.83 7.65
CA GLU A 7 20.48 12.80 8.88
C GLU A 7 19.15 12.19 8.47
N GLN A 8 19.08 10.88 8.63
CA GLN A 8 17.86 10.13 8.33
C GLN A 8 16.84 10.63 9.32
N VAL A 9 16.06 11.59 8.90
CA VAL A 9 14.83 11.92 9.59
C VAL A 9 14.06 10.62 9.64
N GLN A 10 14.11 9.97 10.78
CA GLN A 10 13.46 8.69 10.98
C GLN A 10 11.96 8.89 10.81
N GLY A 11 11.45 8.43 9.70
CA GLY A 11 10.03 8.52 9.35
C GLY A 11 9.18 7.55 10.14
N LYS A 12 7.87 7.73 10.07
CA LYS A 12 6.92 6.84 10.73
C LYS A 12 7.14 5.39 10.27
N HIS A 13 7.33 4.49 11.23
CA HIS A 13 7.51 3.06 11.00
C HIS A 13 8.65 2.69 10.04
N ASP A 14 9.73 3.46 10.02
CA ASP A 14 10.85 3.23 9.10
C ASP A 14 11.45 1.83 9.21
N ASP A 15 11.70 1.34 10.43
CA ASP A 15 12.25 0.01 10.63
C ASP A 15 11.31 -1.08 10.11
N LEU A 16 10.01 -0.92 10.35
CA LEU A 16 9.00 -1.86 9.87
C LEU A 16 8.93 -1.84 8.34
N THR A 17 8.90 -0.66 7.73
CA THR A 17 8.84 -0.55 6.26
C THR A 17 10.09 -1.09 5.59
N LYS A 18 11.28 -0.85 6.14
CA LYS A 18 12.53 -1.42 5.62
C LYS A 18 12.51 -2.95 5.61
N ARG A 19 12.03 -3.56 6.69
CA ARG A 19 11.93 -5.01 6.78
C ARG A 19 10.90 -5.58 5.79
N ILE A 20 9.77 -4.93 5.62
CA ILE A 20 8.75 -5.32 4.62
C ILE A 20 9.32 -5.21 3.21
N ILE A 21 10.03 -4.14 2.89
CA ILE A 21 10.70 -3.96 1.60
C ILE A 21 11.73 -5.06 1.37
N GLY A 22 12.49 -5.44 2.39
CA GLY A 22 13.42 -6.58 2.32
C GLY A 22 12.72 -7.88 1.93
N VAL A 23 11.57 -8.17 2.53
CA VAL A 23 10.75 -9.35 2.19
C VAL A 23 10.23 -9.26 0.75
N PHE A 24 9.82 -8.08 0.31
CA PHE A 24 9.42 -7.85 -1.08
C PHE A 24 10.52 -8.26 -2.07
N TYR A 25 11.75 -7.84 -1.83
CA TYR A 25 12.87 -8.21 -2.69
C TYR A 25 13.19 -9.71 -2.63
N GLU A 26 13.08 -10.33 -1.47
CA GLU A 26 13.24 -11.78 -1.33
C GLU A 26 12.23 -12.53 -2.20
N VAL A 27 10.95 -12.15 -2.12
CA VAL A 27 9.89 -12.76 -2.92
C VAL A 27 10.12 -12.53 -4.41
N TYR A 28 10.49 -11.30 -4.80
CA TYR A 28 10.79 -10.99 -6.19
C TYR A 28 11.97 -11.81 -6.71
N ASN A 29 13.04 -11.94 -5.93
CA ASN A 29 14.22 -12.68 -6.32
C ASN A 29 13.95 -14.19 -6.50
N GLU A 30 13.01 -14.73 -5.73
CA GLU A 30 12.63 -16.13 -5.86
C GLU A 30 11.66 -16.40 -7.01
N LEU A 31 10.66 -15.54 -7.20
CA LEU A 31 9.58 -15.75 -8.16
C LEU A 31 9.79 -15.05 -9.51
N GLY A 32 10.48 -13.92 -9.54
CA GLY A 32 10.55 -13.09 -10.72
C GLY A 32 9.21 -12.43 -11.06
N SER A 33 9.10 -11.90 -12.28
CA SER A 33 7.88 -11.29 -12.80
C SER A 33 7.04 -12.30 -13.57
N GLY A 34 5.79 -11.95 -13.87
CA GLY A 34 4.93 -12.71 -14.79
C GLY A 34 3.79 -13.49 -14.14
N PHE A 35 3.76 -13.55 -12.82
CA PHE A 35 2.63 -14.15 -12.12
C PHE A 35 1.47 -13.16 -11.93
N LEU A 36 0.29 -13.68 -11.60
CA LEU A 36 -0.86 -12.87 -11.20
C LEU A 36 -0.62 -12.21 -9.83
N GLU A 37 -1.27 -11.09 -9.59
CA GLU A 37 -1.18 -10.38 -8.29
C GLU A 37 -1.51 -11.27 -7.10
N SER A 38 -2.48 -12.19 -7.26
CA SER A 38 -2.87 -13.14 -6.20
C SER A 38 -1.73 -14.06 -5.76
N VAL A 39 -0.86 -14.46 -6.68
CA VAL A 39 0.32 -15.27 -6.37
C VAL A 39 1.30 -14.47 -5.51
N TYR A 40 1.57 -13.23 -5.89
CA TYR A 40 2.45 -12.36 -5.12
C TYR A 40 1.87 -12.00 -3.76
N ARG A 41 0.57 -11.77 -3.66
CA ARG A 41 -0.10 -11.52 -2.39
C ARG A 41 0.08 -12.68 -1.42
N GLU A 42 -0.17 -13.90 -1.85
CA GLU A 42 0.01 -15.09 -1.02
C GLU A 42 1.48 -15.33 -0.67
N SER A 43 2.39 -15.10 -1.60
CA SER A 43 3.82 -15.23 -1.36
C SER A 43 4.32 -14.20 -0.35
N MET A 44 3.89 -12.96 -0.46
CA MET A 44 4.19 -11.92 0.52
C MET A 44 3.61 -12.24 1.88
N ARG A 45 2.35 -12.71 1.94
CA ARG A 45 1.73 -13.13 3.21
C ARG A 45 2.57 -14.19 3.89
N LEU A 46 2.91 -15.24 3.18
CA LEU A 46 3.71 -16.34 3.72
C LEU A 46 5.08 -15.88 4.19
N ALA A 47 5.79 -15.12 3.37
CA ALA A 47 7.13 -14.64 3.70
C ALA A 47 7.13 -13.68 4.89
N LEU A 48 6.14 -12.78 4.98
CA LEU A 48 6.00 -11.86 6.10
C LEU A 48 5.66 -12.61 7.40
N LEU A 49 4.78 -13.61 7.35
CA LEU A 49 4.49 -14.47 8.51
C LEU A 49 5.74 -15.21 9.00
N GLN A 50 6.53 -15.77 8.07
CA GLN A 50 7.80 -16.43 8.40
C GLN A 50 8.82 -15.47 9.01
N ALA A 51 8.78 -14.20 8.62
CA ALA A 51 9.62 -13.15 9.20
C ALA A 51 9.12 -12.64 10.56
N GLY A 52 8.00 -13.17 11.07
CA GLY A 52 7.46 -12.85 12.40
C GLY A 52 6.46 -11.70 12.43
N PHE A 53 5.96 -11.24 11.28
CA PHE A 53 4.93 -10.20 11.22
C PHE A 53 3.51 -10.76 11.38
N ALA A 54 2.63 -9.95 11.95
CA ALA A 54 1.20 -10.16 11.87
C ALA A 54 0.69 -9.61 10.53
N VAL A 55 0.00 -10.43 9.76
CA VAL A 55 -0.46 -10.07 8.41
C VAL A 55 -1.93 -10.42 8.26
N VAL A 56 -2.70 -9.46 7.76
CA VAL A 56 -4.08 -9.68 7.32
C VAL A 56 -4.15 -9.39 5.83
N THR A 57 -4.83 -10.23 5.09
CA THR A 57 -4.97 -10.11 3.64
C THR A 57 -6.38 -9.73 3.23
N GLU A 58 -6.51 -9.11 2.06
CA GLU A 58 -7.81 -8.77 1.46
C GLU A 58 -8.74 -8.05 2.44
N VAL A 59 -8.21 -7.03 3.08
CA VAL A 59 -8.91 -6.31 4.14
C VAL A 59 -9.95 -5.37 3.55
N ALA A 60 -11.20 -5.57 3.91
CA ALA A 60 -12.29 -4.70 3.49
C ALA A 60 -12.20 -3.34 4.18
N ILE A 61 -12.19 -2.26 3.42
CA ILE A 61 -12.13 -0.88 3.90
C ILE A 61 -13.40 -0.16 3.45
N PRO A 62 -14.36 0.09 4.36
CA PRO A 62 -15.59 0.79 4.01
C PRO A 62 -15.31 2.27 3.77
N VAL A 63 -15.95 2.81 2.75
CA VAL A 63 -15.98 4.24 2.46
C VAL A 63 -17.37 4.77 2.75
N SER A 64 -17.44 5.75 3.63
CA SER A 64 -18.71 6.32 4.08
C SER A 64 -18.90 7.74 3.54
N PHE A 65 -20.15 8.06 3.22
CA PHE A 65 -20.58 9.39 2.82
C PHE A 65 -21.88 9.73 3.58
N ARG A 66 -21.88 10.83 4.34
CA ARG A 66 -23.03 11.25 5.15
C ARG A 66 -23.58 10.13 6.05
N GLY A 67 -22.67 9.35 6.67
CA GLY A 67 -23.05 8.25 7.56
C GLY A 67 -23.43 6.94 6.87
N GLU A 68 -23.49 6.91 5.55
CA GLU A 68 -23.82 5.71 4.78
C GLU A 68 -22.57 5.12 4.10
N VAL A 69 -22.46 3.80 4.08
CA VAL A 69 -21.40 3.12 3.32
C VAL A 69 -21.75 3.17 1.84
N VAL A 70 -20.94 3.87 1.07
CA VAL A 70 -21.15 4.07 -0.38
C VAL A 70 -20.17 3.30 -1.24
N GLY A 71 -19.16 2.70 -0.66
CA GLY A 71 -18.17 1.90 -1.36
C GLY A 71 -17.39 1.01 -0.42
N MET A 72 -16.72 0.02 -1.00
CA MET A 72 -15.87 -0.90 -0.27
C MET A 72 -14.57 -1.06 -1.04
N PHE A 73 -13.45 -0.71 -0.39
CA PHE A 73 -12.13 -1.03 -0.90
C PHE A 73 -11.64 -2.35 -0.33
N ARG A 74 -10.63 -2.92 -0.97
CA ARG A 74 -9.97 -4.11 -0.48
C ARG A 74 -8.46 -3.91 -0.56
N ALA A 75 -7.82 -3.74 0.59
CA ALA A 75 -6.37 -3.66 0.67
C ALA A 75 -5.76 -5.06 0.56
N ASP A 76 -4.66 -5.21 -0.16
CA ASP A 76 -4.01 -6.50 -0.33
C ASP A 76 -3.50 -7.07 0.98
N LEU A 77 -2.73 -6.28 1.73
CA LEU A 77 -2.15 -6.68 3.01
C LEU A 77 -2.16 -5.51 3.99
N ILE A 78 -2.37 -5.84 5.26
CA ILE A 78 -2.04 -4.94 6.37
C ILE A 78 -1.07 -5.67 7.30
N VAL A 79 0.07 -5.05 7.58
CA VAL A 79 1.16 -5.62 8.35
C VAL A 79 1.24 -4.94 9.71
N ASN A 80 1.18 -5.72 10.77
CA ASN A 80 1.23 -5.26 12.17
C ASN A 80 0.23 -4.13 12.51
N ASP A 81 -0.91 -4.10 11.85
CA ASP A 81 -1.92 -3.03 11.97
C ASP A 81 -1.38 -1.61 11.71
N ARG A 82 -0.21 -1.47 11.06
CA ARG A 82 0.49 -0.20 10.93
C ARG A 82 0.86 0.17 9.50
N VAL A 83 1.07 -0.82 8.64
CA VAL A 83 1.48 -0.57 7.25
C VAL A 83 0.52 -1.28 6.31
N LEU A 84 -0.06 -0.50 5.41
CA LEU A 84 -0.86 -1.00 4.32
C LEU A 84 0.05 -1.32 3.13
N VAL A 85 -0.10 -2.49 2.54
CA VAL A 85 0.67 -2.90 1.35
C VAL A 85 -0.27 -3.16 0.21
N GLU A 86 -0.05 -2.45 -0.89
CA GLU A 86 -0.73 -2.66 -2.17
C GLU A 86 0.24 -3.27 -3.17
N LEU A 87 -0.19 -4.33 -3.84
CA LEU A 87 0.60 -5.07 -4.79
C LEU A 87 0.08 -4.85 -6.20
N LYS A 88 1.01 -4.69 -7.13
CA LYS A 88 0.75 -4.63 -8.56
C LYS A 88 1.68 -5.59 -9.29
N ALA A 89 1.24 -6.06 -10.44
CA ALA A 89 2.02 -6.90 -11.34
C ALA A 89 1.86 -6.39 -12.77
N CYS A 90 2.35 -5.17 -13.00
CA CYS A 90 2.22 -4.44 -14.26
C CYS A 90 3.58 -3.92 -14.74
N ASP A 91 3.64 -3.43 -15.97
CA ASP A 91 4.90 -2.97 -16.57
C ASP A 91 5.51 -1.81 -15.81
N SER A 92 4.70 -0.89 -15.35
CA SER A 92 5.15 0.25 -14.54
C SER A 92 4.06 0.76 -13.62
N LEU A 93 4.45 1.33 -12.48
CA LEU A 93 3.53 2.03 -11.60
C LEU A 93 3.14 3.37 -12.24
N ILE A 94 1.84 3.64 -12.29
CA ILE A 94 1.26 4.86 -12.83
C ILE A 94 0.64 5.71 -11.72
N HIS A 95 0.31 6.96 -12.04
CA HIS A 95 -0.24 7.91 -11.07
C HIS A 95 -1.51 7.40 -10.39
N GLU A 96 -2.36 6.70 -11.11
CA GLU A 96 -3.61 6.12 -10.59
C GLU A 96 -3.36 5.10 -9.49
N HIS A 97 -2.29 4.32 -9.58
CA HIS A 97 -1.92 3.37 -8.52
C HIS A 97 -1.57 4.09 -7.21
N VAL A 98 -0.84 5.20 -7.32
CA VAL A 98 -0.50 6.05 -6.18
C VAL A 98 -1.77 6.67 -5.58
N SER A 99 -2.63 7.24 -6.42
CA SER A 99 -3.89 7.84 -5.98
C SER A 99 -4.80 6.83 -5.29
N GLN A 100 -4.91 5.63 -5.82
CA GLN A 100 -5.68 4.54 -5.20
C GLN A 100 -5.15 4.22 -3.79
N THR A 101 -3.85 4.08 -3.65
CA THR A 101 -3.22 3.76 -2.37
C THR A 101 -3.40 4.90 -1.37
N LEU A 102 -3.29 6.14 -1.81
CA LEU A 102 -3.59 7.31 -0.96
C LEU A 102 -5.05 7.35 -0.51
N HIS A 103 -5.98 6.94 -1.35
CA HIS A 103 -7.39 6.82 -0.97
C HIS A 103 -7.59 5.77 0.14
N TYR A 104 -6.88 4.65 0.10
CA TYR A 104 -6.92 3.65 1.18
C TYR A 104 -6.37 4.21 2.49
N LEU A 105 -5.29 4.97 2.46
CA LEU A 105 -4.77 5.65 3.64
C LEU A 105 -5.77 6.65 4.20
N ARG A 106 -6.43 7.41 3.33
CA ARG A 106 -7.44 8.38 3.74
C ARG A 106 -8.65 7.73 4.41
N ALA A 107 -9.04 6.54 3.97
CA ALA A 107 -10.19 5.81 4.49
C ALA A 107 -9.90 5.00 5.76
N THR A 108 -8.66 4.97 6.23
CA THR A 108 -8.21 4.19 7.39
C THR A 108 -7.48 5.05 8.41
N ASN A 109 -7.21 4.47 9.58
CA ASN A 109 -6.31 5.07 10.58
C ASN A 109 -4.83 4.77 10.31
N ILE A 110 -4.52 4.05 9.24
CA ILE A 110 -3.15 3.72 8.85
C ILE A 110 -2.54 4.94 8.16
N GLU A 111 -1.32 5.28 8.54
CA GLU A 111 -0.61 6.46 8.07
C GLU A 111 0.47 6.16 7.03
N VAL A 112 0.88 4.90 6.91
CA VAL A 112 1.97 4.49 6.01
C VAL A 112 1.49 3.37 5.09
N ALA A 113 1.76 3.52 3.80
CA ALA A 113 1.52 2.49 2.81
C ALA A 113 2.76 2.22 1.97
N LEU A 114 2.89 1.00 1.51
CA LEU A 114 3.85 0.56 0.52
C LEU A 114 3.10 0.09 -0.72
N LEU A 115 3.35 0.74 -1.83
CA LEU A 115 2.87 0.34 -3.14
C LEU A 115 4.02 -0.41 -3.84
N MET A 116 3.86 -1.70 -4.09
CA MET A 116 4.90 -2.58 -4.59
C MET A 116 4.51 -3.19 -5.93
N ASN A 117 5.41 -3.13 -6.89
CA ASN A 117 5.18 -3.68 -8.22
C ASN A 117 6.12 -4.85 -8.52
N PHE A 118 5.53 -6.01 -8.79
CA PHE A 118 6.21 -7.21 -9.29
C PHE A 118 6.21 -7.22 -10.83
N GLY A 119 6.64 -6.10 -11.41
CA GLY A 119 6.78 -5.95 -12.85
C GLY A 119 8.12 -6.47 -13.38
N PRO A 120 8.51 -6.05 -14.60
CA PRO A 120 9.80 -6.47 -15.21
C PRO A 120 11.01 -6.16 -14.34
N SER A 121 10.94 -5.12 -13.53
CA SER A 121 11.87 -4.87 -12.44
C SER A 121 11.11 -4.52 -11.15
N PRO A 122 11.65 -4.88 -9.97
CA PRO A 122 10.98 -4.57 -8.71
C PRO A 122 10.99 -3.06 -8.46
N ARG A 123 9.83 -2.51 -8.19
CA ARG A 123 9.66 -1.08 -7.86
C ARG A 123 8.72 -0.96 -6.68
N PHE A 124 8.96 0.01 -5.84
CA PHE A 124 8.04 0.35 -4.77
C PHE A 124 7.98 1.86 -4.55
N LYS A 125 6.90 2.28 -3.93
CA LYS A 125 6.74 3.64 -3.41
C LYS A 125 6.26 3.57 -1.97
N ARG A 126 6.86 4.37 -1.12
CA ARG A 126 6.42 4.58 0.25
C ARG A 126 5.57 5.83 0.31
N LEU A 127 4.36 5.70 0.81
CA LEU A 127 3.39 6.79 0.92
C LEU A 127 3.06 7.02 2.39
N VAL A 128 2.95 8.28 2.78
CA VAL A 128 2.61 8.67 4.15
C VAL A 128 1.47 9.68 4.13
N MET A 129 0.51 9.48 5.00
CA MET A 129 -0.58 10.42 5.22
C MET A 129 -0.92 10.47 6.71
N ASP A 130 -0.55 11.56 7.36
CA ASP A 130 -0.79 11.74 8.78
C ASP A 130 -2.28 11.81 9.09
N ASN A 131 -2.70 11.13 10.15
CA ASN A 131 -4.08 11.14 10.61
C ASN A 131 -4.56 12.54 10.95
N GLU A 132 -3.69 13.41 11.46
CA GLU A 132 -4.04 14.81 11.72
C GLU A 132 -4.36 15.59 10.43
N LEU A 133 -3.64 15.30 9.35
CA LEU A 133 -3.92 15.89 8.03
C LEU A 133 -5.24 15.36 7.46
N LYS A 134 -5.56 14.09 7.68
CA LYS A 134 -6.84 13.49 7.28
C LYS A 134 -8.02 14.19 7.93
N LYS A 135 -7.92 14.47 9.22
CA LYS A 135 -8.96 15.21 9.96
C LYS A 135 -9.19 16.61 9.42
N ARG A 136 -8.12 17.31 9.01
CA ARG A 136 -8.21 18.65 8.41
C ARG A 136 -8.80 18.61 7.00
N GLY A 137 -8.41 17.62 6.21
CA GLY A 137 -8.90 17.44 4.84
C GLY A 137 -10.34 16.95 4.75
N PHE A 138 -10.84 16.28 5.78
CA PHE A 138 -12.23 15.79 5.83
C PHE A 138 -13.27 16.93 5.87
N LYS A 139 -12.84 18.11 6.26
CA LYS A 139 -13.71 19.30 6.25
C LYS A 139 -13.81 19.98 4.87
N SER A 140 -12.93 19.68 3.96
CA SER A 140 -12.80 20.41 2.68
C SER A 140 -12.92 19.56 1.40
N VAL A 141 -12.86 18.24 1.50
CA VAL A 141 -12.98 17.37 0.32
C VAL A 141 -14.19 16.47 0.50
N PRO A 142 -15.20 16.55 -0.38
CA PRO A 142 -16.30 15.60 -0.35
C PRO A 142 -15.75 14.18 -0.52
N SER A 143 -16.06 13.31 0.40
CA SER A 143 -15.70 11.89 0.34
C SER A 143 -16.21 11.18 -0.92
N VAL A 144 -17.00 11.84 -1.73
CA VAL A 144 -17.54 11.39 -3.02
C VAL A 144 -16.44 11.05 -4.04
N SER A 145 -15.29 11.74 -3.98
CA SER A 145 -14.20 11.49 -4.91
C SER A 145 -13.43 10.19 -4.64
N ILE A 146 -13.70 9.53 -3.51
CA ILE A 146 -12.97 8.35 -3.06
C ILE A 146 -13.62 7.05 -3.56
N GLY A 147 -14.93 7.05 -3.84
CA GLY A 147 -15.71 5.84 -4.05
C GLY A 147 -15.77 5.29 -5.48
N VAL A 148 -15.37 6.04 -6.51
CA VAL A 148 -15.81 5.75 -7.87
C VAL A 148 -14.72 5.12 -8.75
N LYS A 149 -13.45 5.27 -8.42
CA LYS A 149 -12.36 4.92 -9.35
C LYS A 149 -11.46 3.73 -9.00
N PRO A 150 -11.37 3.19 -7.78
CA PRO A 150 -10.38 2.16 -7.47
C PRO A 150 -10.62 0.82 -8.15
N LEU A 151 -11.88 0.44 -8.37
CA LEU A 151 -12.22 -0.85 -9.00
C LEU A 151 -11.84 -0.89 -10.48
N ALA A 152 -11.93 0.25 -11.18
CA ALA A 152 -11.54 0.35 -12.58
C ALA A 152 -10.03 0.27 -12.80
N TYR A 153 -9.24 0.68 -11.83
CA TYR A 153 -7.77 0.66 -11.92
C TYR A 153 -7.16 -0.70 -11.59
N ALA A 154 -7.83 -1.51 -10.79
CA ALA A 154 -7.38 -2.87 -10.49
C ALA A 154 -7.46 -3.79 -11.72
N GLU A 155 -8.36 -3.50 -12.65
CA GLU A 155 -8.53 -4.29 -13.87
C GLU A 155 -7.47 -4.00 -14.94
N VAL A 156 -6.79 -2.84 -14.88
CA VAL A 156 -5.81 -2.41 -15.88
C VAL A 156 -4.45 -3.12 -15.72
N CYS A 157 -4.14 -3.62 -14.54
CA CYS A 157 -2.85 -4.27 -14.23
C CYS A 157 -2.97 -5.76 -13.89
N SER A 158 -4.14 -6.28 -13.92
CA SER A 158 -4.42 -7.73 -13.79
C SER A 158 -4.65 -8.39 -15.17
#